data_25f4748dc71a7340ee6279dc89b5b7b3
#
_entry.id   25f4748dc71a7340ee6279dc89b5b7b3
#
_cell.length_a   1.000
_cell.length_b   1.000
_cell.length_c   1.000
_cell.angle_alpha   90.00
_cell.angle_beta   90.00
_cell.angle_gamma   90.00
#
_symmetry.space_group_name_H-M   'P 1'
#
loop_
_entity.id
_entity.type
_entity.pdbx_description
1 polymer ?
#
loop_
_entity_poly.entity_id
_entity_poly.type
_entity_poly.pdbx_seq_one_letter_code
_entity_poly.pdbx_strand_id
1 'polypeptide(L)'
;VRLLLILRAAVFVGVGLLITFIQAHTYSVGVLALTIFAFAYALVSALALVVKGNQLPVVETLILTVFAVATGIAAIVTTPEASTWLVKLYAVWGIASGLTELAQAFRTGRKTNRGRELLISGALSFAFGLLFALVPLAELDTVGFFGAYLILSAVHLGIAAASERKTPSAL
;
A
#
# COMPACT_ATOMS: atom_id res chain seq x y z
N VAL A 1 2.56 -9.26 -14.69
CA VAL A 1 3.03 -8.70 -13.41
C VAL A 1 3.31 -7.21 -13.54
N ARG A 2 4.10 -6.77 -14.53
CA ARG A 2 4.51 -5.38 -14.73
C ARG A 2 3.37 -4.35 -14.76
N LEU A 3 2.29 -4.60 -15.52
CA LEU A 3 1.14 -3.69 -15.57
C LEU A 3 0.52 -3.48 -14.17
N LEU A 4 0.43 -4.53 -13.37
CA LEU A 4 -0.07 -4.45 -12.01
C LEU A 4 0.83 -3.55 -11.13
N LEU A 5 2.16 -3.68 -11.25
CA LEU A 5 3.11 -2.84 -10.53
C LEU A 5 2.94 -1.36 -10.93
N ILE A 6 2.78 -1.08 -12.23
CA ILE A 6 2.56 0.28 -12.73
C ILE A 6 1.23 0.84 -12.19
N LEU A 7 0.15 0.07 -12.24
CA LEU A 7 -1.15 0.52 -11.74
C LEU A 7 -1.14 0.76 -10.23
N ARG A 8 -0.49 -0.12 -9.46
CA ARG A 8 -0.29 0.11 -8.02
C ARG A 8 0.56 1.36 -7.77
N ALA A 9 1.68 1.52 -8.47
CA ALA A 9 2.51 2.72 -8.36
C ALA A 9 1.72 4.00 -8.68
N ALA A 10 0.84 3.96 -9.69
CA ALA A 10 -0.02 5.09 -10.04
C ALA A 10 -1.02 5.44 -8.92
N VAL A 11 -1.62 4.44 -8.25
CA VAL A 11 -2.49 4.66 -7.09
C VAL A 11 -1.70 5.31 -5.96
N PHE A 12 -0.54 4.76 -5.63
CA PHE A 12 0.31 5.25 -4.55
C PHE A 12 0.80 6.69 -4.81
N VAL A 13 1.31 6.97 -6.01
CA VAL A 13 1.79 8.33 -6.34
C VAL A 13 0.62 9.32 -6.41
N GLY A 14 -0.52 8.92 -6.98
CA GLY A 14 -1.67 9.80 -7.12
C GLY A 14 -2.20 10.29 -5.76
N VAL A 15 -2.38 9.36 -4.81
CA VAL A 15 -2.83 9.71 -3.46
C VAL A 15 -1.72 10.41 -2.65
N GLY A 16 -0.46 10.00 -2.81
CA GLY A 16 0.67 10.68 -2.17
C GLY A 16 0.80 12.13 -2.62
N LEU A 17 0.67 12.42 -3.92
CA LEU A 17 0.67 13.78 -4.45
C LEU A 17 -0.56 14.57 -3.97
N LEU A 18 -1.74 13.94 -3.90
CA LEU A 18 -2.92 14.59 -3.35
C LEU A 18 -2.65 15.13 -1.94
N ILE A 19 -2.06 14.31 -1.06
CA ILE A 19 -1.68 14.76 0.29
C ILE A 19 -0.63 15.88 0.22
N THR A 20 0.39 15.73 -0.63
CA THR A 20 1.49 16.71 -0.73
C THR A 20 1.01 18.08 -1.18
N PHE A 21 0.06 18.16 -2.12
CA PHE A 21 -0.44 19.41 -2.66
C PHE A 21 -1.59 20.04 -1.85
N ILE A 22 -2.26 19.27 -1.00
CA ILE A 22 -3.24 19.82 -0.06
C ILE A 22 -2.48 20.44 1.12
N GLN A 23 -2.57 21.77 1.28
CA GLN A 23 -1.87 22.49 2.36
C GLN A 23 -2.39 22.15 3.76
N ALA A 24 -3.66 21.79 3.87
CA ALA A 24 -4.29 21.42 5.15
C ALA A 24 -4.11 19.93 5.43
N HIS A 25 -3.11 19.56 6.22
CA HIS A 25 -2.89 18.16 6.65
C HIS A 25 -3.78 17.83 7.87
N THR A 26 -5.10 17.92 7.69
CA THR A 26 -6.09 17.60 8.71
C THR A 26 -6.47 16.13 8.69
N TYR A 27 -7.05 15.63 9.79
CA TYR A 27 -7.59 14.27 9.83
C TYR A 27 -8.63 13.99 8.75
N SER A 28 -9.43 15.00 8.38
CA SER A 28 -10.39 14.86 7.27
C SER A 28 -9.70 14.58 5.93
N VAL A 29 -8.58 15.24 5.67
CA VAL A 29 -7.75 14.96 4.49
C VAL A 29 -7.13 13.57 4.58
N GLY A 30 -6.67 13.18 5.77
CA GLY A 30 -6.14 11.84 6.00
C GLY A 30 -7.17 10.73 5.78
N VAL A 31 -8.41 10.91 6.27
CA VAL A 31 -9.53 9.98 6.02
C VAL A 31 -9.86 9.90 4.54
N LEU A 32 -9.96 11.04 3.86
CA LEU A 32 -10.24 11.09 2.42
C LEU A 32 -9.14 10.35 1.63
N ALA A 33 -7.88 10.65 1.93
CA ALA A 33 -6.73 10.04 1.27
C ALA A 33 -6.69 8.51 1.49
N LEU A 34 -6.92 8.06 2.74
CA LEU A 34 -6.97 6.63 3.05
C LEU A 34 -8.13 5.94 2.33
N THR A 35 -9.29 6.57 2.29
CA THR A 35 -10.47 6.04 1.58
C THR A 35 -10.20 5.86 0.09
N ILE A 36 -9.70 6.91 -0.57
CA ILE A 36 -9.36 6.86 -2.00
C ILE A 36 -8.28 5.80 -2.26
N PHE A 37 -7.23 5.80 -1.45
CA PHE A 37 -6.15 4.82 -1.54
C PHE A 37 -6.67 3.38 -1.42
N ALA A 38 -7.45 3.10 -0.38
CA ALA A 38 -7.92 1.76 -0.08
C ALA A 38 -8.82 1.19 -1.19
N PHE A 39 -9.79 1.97 -1.66
CA PHE A 39 -10.67 1.51 -2.75
C PHE A 39 -9.95 1.42 -4.10
N ALA A 40 -9.06 2.37 -4.43
CA ALA A 40 -8.27 2.29 -5.65
C ALA A 40 -7.33 1.08 -5.64
N TYR A 41 -6.67 0.81 -4.50
CA TYR A 41 -5.83 -0.37 -4.32
C TYR A 41 -6.64 -1.67 -4.45
N ALA A 42 -7.82 -1.73 -3.82
CA ALA A 42 -8.72 -2.87 -3.91
C ALA A 42 -9.18 -3.12 -5.34
N LEU A 43 -9.56 -2.06 -6.07
CA LEU A 43 -9.98 -2.15 -7.46
C LEU A 43 -8.87 -2.70 -8.35
N VAL A 44 -7.66 -2.15 -8.27
CA VAL A 44 -6.49 -2.61 -9.04
C VAL A 44 -6.18 -4.07 -8.72
N SER A 45 -6.25 -4.46 -7.45
CA SER A 45 -5.96 -5.83 -7.02
C SER A 45 -7.05 -6.81 -7.47
N ALA A 46 -8.32 -6.44 -7.39
CA ALA A 46 -9.44 -7.24 -7.87
C ALA A 46 -9.40 -7.44 -9.41
N LEU A 47 -9.13 -6.36 -10.15
CA LEU A 47 -8.95 -6.45 -11.61
C LEU A 47 -7.79 -7.36 -11.97
N ALA A 48 -6.69 -7.31 -11.22
CA ALA A 48 -5.56 -8.20 -11.45
C ALA A 48 -5.91 -9.68 -11.22
N LEU A 49 -6.72 -9.98 -10.21
CA LEU A 49 -7.22 -11.35 -9.95
C LEU A 49 -8.08 -11.86 -11.11
N VAL A 50 -8.97 -11.02 -11.63
CA VAL A 50 -9.85 -11.39 -12.78
C VAL A 50 -9.04 -11.64 -14.05
N VAL A 51 -8.06 -10.77 -14.34
CA VAL A 51 -7.31 -10.83 -15.61
C VAL A 51 -6.18 -11.86 -15.57
N LYS A 52 -5.54 -12.07 -14.42
CA LYS A 52 -4.31 -12.86 -14.31
C LYS A 52 -4.34 -13.89 -13.17
N GLY A 53 -5.51 -14.36 -12.76
CA GLY A 53 -5.70 -15.18 -11.57
C GLY A 53 -4.67 -16.29 -11.38
N ASN A 54 -4.38 -17.08 -12.43
CA ASN A 54 -3.42 -18.19 -12.36
C ASN A 54 -1.94 -17.79 -12.31
N GLN A 55 -1.62 -16.52 -12.54
CA GLN A 55 -0.24 -15.98 -12.55
C GLN A 55 0.11 -15.19 -11.28
N LEU A 56 -0.87 -15.01 -10.40
CA LEU A 56 -0.73 -14.27 -9.16
C LEU A 56 -0.84 -15.20 -7.96
N PRO A 57 -0.25 -14.85 -6.83
CA PRO A 57 -0.54 -15.50 -5.56
C PRO A 57 -1.96 -15.10 -5.13
N VAL A 58 -2.94 -15.87 -5.55
CA VAL A 58 -4.37 -15.56 -5.45
C VAL A 58 -4.78 -15.29 -4.00
N VAL A 59 -4.33 -16.14 -3.07
CA VAL A 59 -4.71 -16.04 -1.65
C VAL A 59 -4.25 -14.71 -1.05
N GLU A 60 -2.97 -14.38 -1.22
CA GLU A 60 -2.39 -13.14 -0.67
C GLU A 60 -3.00 -11.89 -1.32
N THR A 61 -3.23 -11.95 -2.63
CA THR A 61 -3.87 -10.83 -3.35
C THR A 61 -5.31 -10.66 -2.89
N LEU A 62 -6.04 -11.74 -2.67
CA LEU A 62 -7.41 -11.70 -2.15
C LEU A 62 -7.45 -11.14 -0.73
N ILE A 63 -6.56 -11.61 0.15
CA ILE A 63 -6.43 -11.10 1.53
C ILE A 63 -6.23 -9.58 1.50
N LEU A 64 -5.26 -9.09 0.71
CA LEU A 64 -4.98 -7.66 0.61
C LEU A 64 -6.15 -6.87 0.01
N THR A 65 -6.87 -7.45 -0.96
CA THR A 65 -8.05 -6.83 -1.56
C THR A 65 -9.18 -6.67 -0.54
N VAL A 66 -9.53 -7.74 0.17
CA VAL A 66 -10.57 -7.71 1.20
C VAL A 66 -10.18 -6.75 2.32
N PHE A 67 -8.92 -6.79 2.73
CA PHE A 67 -8.40 -5.91 3.77
C PHE A 67 -8.42 -4.44 3.36
N ALA A 68 -8.11 -4.13 2.10
CA ALA A 68 -8.21 -2.78 1.57
C ALA A 68 -9.67 -2.27 1.56
N VAL A 69 -10.63 -3.11 1.12
CA VAL A 69 -12.05 -2.75 1.18
C VAL A 69 -12.49 -2.47 2.62
N ALA A 70 -12.14 -3.35 3.55
CA ALA A 70 -12.47 -3.17 4.96
C ALA A 70 -11.87 -1.88 5.54
N THR A 71 -10.61 -1.58 5.20
CA THR A 71 -9.94 -0.33 5.61
C THR A 71 -10.64 0.91 5.04
N GLY A 72 -11.04 0.87 3.75
CA GLY A 72 -11.77 1.96 3.11
C GLY A 72 -13.14 2.20 3.75
N ILE A 73 -13.89 1.14 4.05
CA ILE A 73 -15.18 1.23 4.77
C ILE A 73 -14.96 1.79 6.18
N ALA A 74 -13.97 1.26 6.92
CA ALA A 74 -13.64 1.73 8.26
C ALA A 74 -13.24 3.21 8.26
N ALA A 75 -12.53 3.68 7.23
CA ALA A 75 -12.19 5.09 7.09
C ALA A 75 -13.43 5.98 6.89
N ILE A 76 -14.41 5.55 6.09
CA ILE A 76 -15.64 6.33 5.85
C ILE A 76 -16.49 6.48 7.13
N VAL A 77 -16.56 5.43 7.95
CA VAL A 77 -17.38 5.46 9.18
C VAL A 77 -16.64 6.13 10.34
N THR A 78 -15.37 6.49 10.16
CA THR A 78 -14.58 7.19 11.16
C THR A 78 -15.05 8.65 11.25
N THR A 79 -15.50 9.07 12.42
CA THR A 79 -15.90 10.45 12.65
C THR A 79 -14.67 11.37 12.79
N PRO A 80 -14.78 12.68 12.44
CA PRO A 80 -13.66 13.63 12.57
C PRO A 80 -13.09 13.74 13.99
N GLU A 81 -13.91 13.46 15.00
CA GLU A 81 -13.51 13.48 16.42
C GLU A 81 -12.64 12.28 16.82
N ALA A 82 -12.57 11.26 15.97
CA ALA A 82 -11.84 10.03 16.22
C ALA A 82 -10.45 10.04 15.57
N SER A 83 -9.65 11.09 15.81
CA SER A 83 -8.25 11.20 15.33
C SER A 83 -7.40 9.95 15.62
N THR A 84 -7.63 9.35 16.78
CA THR A 84 -6.96 8.10 17.17
C THR A 84 -7.31 6.91 16.29
N TRP A 85 -8.50 6.91 15.65
CA TRP A 85 -8.90 5.84 14.74
C TRP A 85 -8.12 5.87 13.43
N LEU A 86 -7.88 7.05 12.87
CA LEU A 86 -7.09 7.18 11.63
C LEU A 86 -5.68 6.63 11.82
N VAL A 87 -5.02 6.98 12.93
CA VAL A 87 -3.70 6.45 13.28
C VAL A 87 -3.74 4.92 13.39
N LYS A 88 -4.76 4.37 14.05
CA LYS A 88 -4.94 2.91 14.17
C LYS A 88 -5.17 2.26 12.80
N LEU A 89 -5.96 2.87 11.92
CA LEU A 89 -6.19 2.34 10.57
C LEU A 89 -4.90 2.33 9.75
N TYR A 90 -4.07 3.37 9.84
CA TYR A 90 -2.76 3.39 9.21
C TYR A 90 -1.84 2.31 9.77
N ALA A 91 -1.80 2.15 11.10
CA ALA A 91 -1.01 1.11 11.75
C ALA A 91 -1.44 -0.29 11.30
N VAL A 92 -2.74 -0.56 11.37
CA VAL A 92 -3.30 -1.88 10.99
C VAL A 92 -3.07 -2.16 9.52
N TRP A 93 -3.28 -1.18 8.63
CA TRP A 93 -2.96 -1.32 7.20
C TRP A 93 -1.49 -1.67 6.98
N GLY A 94 -0.58 -0.88 7.53
CA GLY A 94 0.86 -1.08 7.35
C GLY A 94 1.34 -2.43 7.88
N ILE A 95 0.90 -2.83 9.08
CA ILE A 95 1.28 -4.11 9.68
C ILE A 95 0.72 -5.27 8.87
N ALA A 96 -0.57 -5.26 8.55
CA ALA A 96 -1.21 -6.39 7.86
C ALA A 96 -0.71 -6.53 6.40
N SER A 97 -0.61 -5.44 5.65
CA SER A 97 -0.06 -5.46 4.29
C SER A 97 1.41 -5.86 4.30
N GLY A 98 2.20 -5.29 5.22
CA GLY A 98 3.61 -5.62 5.36
C GLY A 98 3.86 -7.09 5.69
N LEU A 99 3.15 -7.65 6.66
CA LEU A 99 3.26 -9.07 7.01
C LEU A 99 2.84 -9.98 5.86
N THR A 100 1.77 -9.64 5.14
CA THR A 100 1.31 -10.42 3.98
C THR A 100 2.35 -10.43 2.86
N GLU A 101 2.94 -9.29 2.54
CA GLU A 101 3.98 -9.18 1.52
C GLU A 101 5.28 -9.87 1.95
N LEU A 102 5.69 -9.74 3.21
CA LEU A 102 6.84 -10.46 3.76
C LEU A 102 6.63 -11.98 3.70
N ALA A 103 5.47 -12.47 4.12
CA ALA A 103 5.14 -13.90 4.03
C ALA A 103 5.21 -14.40 2.57
N GLN A 104 4.70 -13.60 1.63
CA GLN A 104 4.77 -13.89 0.21
C GLN A 104 6.24 -13.88 -0.30
N ALA A 105 7.08 -12.95 0.15
CA ALA A 105 8.50 -12.90 -0.21
C ALA A 105 9.24 -14.18 0.20
N PHE A 106 8.95 -14.70 1.39
CA PHE A 106 9.54 -15.96 1.87
C PHE A 106 9.09 -17.17 1.03
N ARG A 107 7.82 -17.22 0.63
CA ARG A 107 7.27 -18.29 -0.23
C ARG A 107 7.80 -18.24 -1.65
N THR A 108 7.94 -17.03 -2.21
CA THR A 108 8.44 -16.80 -3.58
C THR A 108 9.95 -17.04 -3.69
N GLY A 109 10.66 -16.99 -2.56
CA GLY A 109 12.11 -17.12 -2.50
C GLY A 109 12.81 -15.74 -2.53
N ARG A 110 13.46 -15.39 -1.42
CA ARG A 110 14.11 -14.09 -1.18
C ARG A 110 15.19 -13.70 -2.19
N LYS A 111 15.74 -14.67 -2.91
CA LYS A 111 16.79 -14.45 -3.92
C LYS A 111 16.23 -14.10 -5.29
N THR A 112 14.96 -14.34 -5.54
CA THR A 112 14.30 -13.98 -6.80
C THR A 112 14.04 -12.48 -6.86
N ASN A 113 13.98 -11.92 -8.08
CA ASN A 113 13.63 -10.49 -8.24
C ASN A 113 12.29 -10.14 -7.59
N ARG A 114 11.29 -11.00 -7.78
CA ARG A 114 9.98 -10.85 -7.17
C ARG A 114 10.01 -10.93 -5.65
N GLY A 115 10.77 -11.89 -5.10
CA GLY A 115 10.92 -12.03 -3.65
C GLY A 115 11.62 -10.84 -3.01
N ARG A 116 12.62 -10.25 -3.68
CA ARG A 116 13.28 -9.02 -3.20
C ARG A 116 12.34 -7.82 -3.21
N GLU A 117 11.57 -7.66 -4.28
CA GLU A 117 10.55 -6.61 -4.39
C GLU A 117 9.56 -6.68 -3.22
N LEU A 118 8.98 -7.86 -3.00
CA LEU A 118 8.04 -8.12 -1.91
C LEU A 118 8.68 -7.93 -0.53
N LEU A 119 9.95 -8.27 -0.37
CA LEU A 119 10.68 -8.08 0.89
C LEU A 119 10.82 -6.59 1.21
N ILE A 120 11.21 -5.77 0.22
CA ILE A 120 11.39 -4.32 0.41
C ILE A 120 10.04 -3.64 0.64
N SER A 121 9.03 -3.94 -0.19
CA SER A 121 7.68 -3.41 -0.06
C SER A 121 7.07 -3.79 1.30
N GLY A 122 7.14 -5.06 1.67
CA GLY A 122 6.63 -5.55 2.93
C GLY A 122 7.35 -4.97 4.15
N ALA A 123 8.69 -4.84 4.10
CA ALA A 123 9.46 -4.20 5.17
C ALA A 123 9.10 -2.72 5.31
N LEU A 124 8.95 -1.99 4.21
CA LEU A 124 8.53 -0.59 4.22
C LEU A 124 7.14 -0.42 4.83
N SER A 125 6.17 -1.21 4.38
CA SER A 125 4.80 -1.19 4.91
C SER A 125 4.75 -1.56 6.39
N PHE A 126 5.48 -2.59 6.79
CA PHE A 126 5.55 -3.03 8.18
C PHE A 126 6.19 -1.97 9.09
N ALA A 127 7.32 -1.39 8.68
CA ALA A 127 7.98 -0.31 9.42
C ALA A 127 7.08 0.91 9.57
N PHE A 128 6.36 1.28 8.51
CA PHE A 128 5.36 2.33 8.54
C PHE A 128 4.22 2.01 9.52
N GLY A 129 3.68 0.79 9.50
CA GLY A 129 2.67 0.35 10.44
C GLY A 129 3.13 0.42 11.90
N LEU A 130 4.38 0.01 12.19
CA LEU A 130 4.99 0.13 13.52
C LEU A 130 5.18 1.59 13.94
N LEU A 131 5.57 2.48 13.02
CA LEU A 131 5.67 3.92 13.31
C LEU A 131 4.35 4.43 13.88
N PHE A 132 3.23 4.16 13.19
CA PHE A 132 1.90 4.59 13.64
C PHE A 132 1.40 3.88 14.90
N ALA A 133 1.85 2.66 15.15
CA ALA A 133 1.44 1.92 16.34
C ALA A 133 2.18 2.37 17.61
N LEU A 134 3.43 2.83 17.48
CA LEU A 134 4.33 3.04 18.60
C LEU A 134 4.65 4.51 18.88
N VAL A 135 4.57 5.38 17.88
CA VAL A 135 4.95 6.79 18.00
C VAL A 135 3.68 7.66 18.12
N PRO A 136 3.55 8.46 19.19
CA PRO A 136 2.48 9.43 19.31
C PRO A 136 2.74 10.60 18.36
N LEU A 137 2.07 10.56 17.18
CA LEU A 137 2.22 11.58 16.15
C LEU A 137 1.13 12.64 16.27
N ALA A 138 1.50 13.90 16.01
CA ALA A 138 0.54 14.99 15.83
C ALA A 138 -0.23 14.81 14.51
N GLU A 139 -1.34 15.54 14.35
CA GLU A 139 -2.20 15.45 13.18
C GLU A 139 -1.46 15.69 11.87
N LEU A 140 -0.69 16.78 11.81
CA LEU A 140 0.12 17.13 10.66
C LEU A 140 1.09 16.01 10.28
N ASP A 141 1.81 15.49 11.27
CA ASP A 141 2.80 14.43 11.07
C ASP A 141 2.12 13.12 10.61
N THR A 142 0.98 12.80 11.20
CA THR A 142 0.21 11.59 10.86
C THR A 142 -0.14 11.56 9.38
N VAL A 143 -0.72 12.63 8.86
CA VAL A 143 -1.12 12.72 7.44
C VAL A 143 0.11 12.85 6.53
N GLY A 144 1.11 13.62 6.96
CA GLY A 144 2.35 13.81 6.21
C GLY A 144 3.16 12.51 6.06
N PHE A 145 3.31 11.72 7.13
CA PHE A 145 4.01 10.42 7.06
C PHE A 145 3.26 9.42 6.18
N PHE A 146 1.92 9.44 6.17
CA PHE A 146 1.18 8.60 5.23
C PHE A 146 1.47 8.99 3.78
N GLY A 147 1.47 10.28 3.47
CA GLY A 147 1.87 10.78 2.15
C GLY A 147 3.29 10.35 1.75
N ALA A 148 4.26 10.49 2.67
CA ALA A 148 5.64 10.07 2.46
C ALA A 148 5.74 8.56 2.19
N TYR A 149 5.04 7.73 2.97
CA TYR A 149 4.96 6.28 2.75
C TYR A 149 4.44 5.95 1.34
N LEU A 150 3.36 6.62 0.92
CA LEU A 150 2.79 6.40 -0.41
C LEU A 150 3.78 6.76 -1.52
N ILE A 151 4.47 7.89 -1.43
CA ILE A 151 5.47 8.29 -2.43
C ILE A 151 6.65 7.32 -2.47
N LEU A 152 7.20 6.92 -1.31
CA LEU A 152 8.29 5.96 -1.25
C LEU A 152 7.89 4.60 -1.86
N SER A 153 6.70 4.13 -1.53
CA SER A 153 6.15 2.89 -2.09
C SER A 153 5.94 2.99 -3.61
N ALA A 154 5.45 4.14 -4.10
CA ALA A 154 5.28 4.38 -5.54
C ALA A 154 6.61 4.34 -6.29
N VAL A 155 7.65 4.97 -5.74
CA VAL A 155 9.02 4.95 -6.32
C VAL A 155 9.55 3.52 -6.36
N HIS A 156 9.42 2.78 -5.26
CA HIS A 156 9.85 1.38 -5.20
C HIS A 156 9.14 0.52 -6.25
N LEU A 157 7.80 0.59 -6.33
CA LEU A 157 7.01 -0.16 -7.30
C LEU A 157 7.34 0.25 -8.76
N GLY A 158 7.62 1.52 -8.99
CA GLY A 158 8.05 2.04 -10.30
C GLY A 158 9.40 1.45 -10.73
N ILE A 159 10.38 1.39 -9.81
CA ILE A 159 11.68 0.76 -10.06
C ILE A 159 11.51 -0.73 -10.34
N ALA A 160 10.69 -1.43 -9.55
CA ALA A 160 10.40 -2.85 -9.76
C ALA A 160 9.78 -3.10 -11.15
N ALA A 161 8.80 -2.29 -11.56
CA ALA A 161 8.18 -2.36 -12.88
C ALA A 161 9.17 -2.09 -14.03
N ALA A 162 10.12 -1.19 -13.83
CA ALA A 162 11.18 -0.90 -14.81
C ALA A 162 12.19 -2.04 -14.92
N SER A 163 12.51 -2.69 -13.80
CA SER A 163 13.47 -3.80 -13.74
C SER A 163 12.95 -5.07 -14.44
N GLU A 164 11.63 -5.32 -14.44
CA GLU A 164 11.02 -6.43 -15.18
C GLU A 164 11.20 -6.35 -16.72
N ARG A 165 11.58 -5.19 -17.26
CA ARG A 165 11.88 -5.03 -18.70
C ARG A 165 13.19 -5.67 -19.13
N LYS A 166 14.11 -5.88 -18.17
CA LYS A 166 15.50 -6.27 -18.48
C LYS A 166 15.74 -7.79 -18.47
N THR A 167 14.74 -8.58 -18.14
CA THR A 167 14.87 -10.05 -18.23
C THR A 167 14.44 -10.48 -19.63
N PRO A 168 15.38 -10.79 -20.54
CA PRO A 168 15.02 -11.39 -21.82
C PRO A 168 14.34 -12.72 -21.52
N SER A 169 13.21 -12.99 -22.18
CA SER A 169 12.68 -14.35 -22.27
C SER A 169 13.82 -15.22 -22.82
N ALA A 170 14.36 -16.09 -21.99
CA ALA A 170 15.24 -17.14 -22.46
C ALA A 170 14.43 -17.94 -23.51
N LEU A 171 14.87 -17.82 -24.77
CA LEU A 171 14.44 -18.63 -25.89
C LEU A 171 14.85 -20.08 -25.67
#